data_f6cdd1daeb8e631d458b097b963a7dd7
#
_entry.id   f6cdd1daeb8e631d458b097b963a7dd7
#
_cell.length_a   1.000
_cell.length_b   1.000
_cell.length_c   1.000
_cell.angle_alpha   90.00
_cell.angle_beta   90.00
_cell.angle_gamma   90.00
#
_symmetry.space_group_name_H-M   'P 1'
#
loop_
_entity.id
_entity.type
_entity.pdbx_description
1 polymer ?
#
loop_
_entity_poly.entity_id
_entity_poly.type
_entity_poly.pdbx_seq_one_letter_code
_entity_poly.pdbx_strand_id
1 'polypeptide(L)'
;MDPILEQLQTHSRRKFLLGAGGGVGAAALSTLVNPGLMGTANAAVDPLHIAQKIAPKAKRIIYLFMAGGPSHIDLFDYKTAMPDLHGTELPDSIRQGQRLTGMSSGQKTFPCVSPMFDFKRHGERGTWISELLPHTASIADELTIVRSMHTEAVNHDPAITFINTGSQQPGKPSLGSWLSYGLGSDNKDMPSYVVMVSRDGGQLQALYERLWGSGFLPAEHQGVKLRPSGDPVLYLSNPDGISRKDRRVMLDGLARLNNQHYDRFGDPDTQARISQYEMAFRMQMSAPEILDTSKEPDEIYALYGEDARKSGTFAANCLRARRMAEKGVRFVQLFHRGWDQHGNLPKKIRHQCKKVDQASAGLVKDLKRRGMLDETLVVWGGEFGRTIYSQGKLTKDSHGRDHHGRCFSMWMAGGGIKPGFDYGRTDDYAYNIVENPMHIRDLNATLLHSIGVNHNLLTFKYQGLEQKLTGVEGARVMHELLA
;
A
#
# COMPACT_ATOMS: atom_id res chain seq x y z
N MET A 1 -3.36 -33.91 36.91
CA MET A 1 -3.19 -32.50 36.45
C MET A 1 -2.38 -32.53 35.15
N ASP A 2 -2.82 -31.86 34.11
CA ASP A 2 -2.17 -31.93 32.80
C ASP A 2 -0.79 -31.23 32.89
N PRO A 3 0.32 -31.93 32.54
CA PRO A 3 1.68 -31.34 32.62
C PRO A 3 1.85 -30.07 31.80
N ILE A 4 1.05 -29.88 30.76
CA ILE A 4 1.05 -28.66 29.92
C ILE A 4 0.44 -27.49 30.70
N LEU A 5 -0.59 -27.68 31.47
CA LEU A 5 -1.22 -26.67 32.32
C LEU A 5 -0.30 -26.26 33.49
N GLU A 6 0.49 -27.16 34.01
CA GLU A 6 1.45 -26.92 35.09
C GLU A 6 2.66 -26.09 34.55
N GLN A 7 3.10 -26.37 33.34
CA GLN A 7 4.17 -25.64 32.67
C GLN A 7 3.75 -24.21 32.27
N LEU A 8 2.51 -24.00 31.80
CA LEU A 8 1.94 -22.68 31.50
C LEU A 8 1.72 -21.83 32.76
N GLN A 9 1.38 -22.46 33.89
CA GLN A 9 1.25 -21.76 35.17
C GLN A 9 2.59 -21.34 35.79
N THR A 10 3.67 -22.08 35.53
CA THR A 10 5.02 -21.77 36.02
C THR A 10 5.67 -20.59 35.30
N HIS A 11 5.32 -20.33 34.05
CA HIS A 11 5.88 -19.26 33.22
C HIS A 11 4.99 -18.00 33.10
N SER A 12 3.91 -17.91 33.88
CA SER A 12 3.11 -16.70 33.84
C SER A 12 3.88 -15.49 34.39
N ARG A 13 3.88 -14.36 33.68
CA ARG A 13 4.48 -13.07 34.13
C ARG A 13 4.05 -12.67 35.56
N ARG A 14 2.90 -13.11 36.01
CA ARG A 14 2.38 -12.93 37.34
C ARG A 14 3.21 -13.65 38.39
N LYS A 15 3.63 -14.89 38.16
CA LYS A 15 4.50 -15.65 39.10
C LYS A 15 5.91 -15.09 39.13
N PHE A 16 6.42 -14.60 37.98
CA PHE A 16 7.72 -13.92 37.95
C PHE A 16 7.72 -12.64 38.81
N LEU A 17 6.66 -11.83 38.75
CA LEU A 17 6.50 -10.62 39.54
C LEU A 17 6.25 -10.90 41.03
N LEU A 18 5.59 -12.01 41.36
CA LEU A 18 5.37 -12.42 42.77
C LEU A 18 6.59 -13.13 43.38
N GLY A 19 7.48 -13.69 42.56
CA GLY A 19 8.70 -14.34 43.02
C GLY A 19 9.90 -13.41 43.21
N ALA A 20 9.87 -12.19 42.62
CA ALA A 20 10.89 -11.15 42.82
C ALA A 20 10.57 -10.30 44.06
N GLY A 21 10.85 -10.89 45.23
CA GLY A 21 10.46 -10.38 46.53
C GLY A 21 10.92 -8.96 46.87
N GLY A 22 10.04 -8.28 47.56
CA GLY A 22 10.36 -7.35 48.64
C GLY A 22 10.75 -5.90 48.26
N GLY A 23 9.85 -5.01 48.39
CA GLY A 23 10.12 -3.62 48.76
C GLY A 23 9.68 -2.57 47.72
N VAL A 24 10.19 -2.54 46.50
CA VAL A 24 9.84 -1.51 45.54
C VAL A 24 8.68 -1.96 44.61
N GLY A 25 8.48 -3.26 44.48
CA GLY A 25 7.39 -3.86 43.69
C GLY A 25 6.00 -3.77 44.38
N ALA A 26 5.91 -3.68 45.70
CA ALA A 26 4.65 -3.63 46.43
C ALA A 26 3.91 -2.29 46.22
N ALA A 27 4.64 -1.17 46.12
CA ALA A 27 4.03 0.14 45.83
C ALA A 27 3.51 0.24 44.39
N ALA A 28 4.22 -0.37 43.43
CA ALA A 28 3.74 -0.47 42.04
C ALA A 28 2.61 -1.49 41.87
N LEU A 29 2.58 -2.56 42.68
CA LEU A 29 1.49 -3.53 42.66
C LEU A 29 0.21 -2.99 43.31
N SER A 30 0.30 -2.14 44.32
CA SER A 30 -0.90 -1.55 44.94
C SER A 30 -1.68 -0.66 43.97
N THR A 31 -1.00 -0.04 43.01
CA THR A 31 -1.67 0.71 41.93
C THR A 31 -2.27 -0.20 40.86
N LEU A 32 -1.83 -1.45 40.75
CA LEU A 32 -2.36 -2.45 39.80
C LEU A 32 -3.49 -3.29 40.40
N VAL A 33 -3.63 -3.35 41.72
CA VAL A 33 -4.61 -4.22 42.42
C VAL A 33 -5.78 -3.41 42.98
N ASN A 34 -5.72 -2.10 43.01
CA ASN A 34 -6.84 -1.27 43.47
C ASN A 34 -7.52 -0.58 42.28
N PRO A 35 -8.64 -1.14 41.75
CA PRO A 35 -9.38 -0.56 40.63
C PRO A 35 -9.93 0.85 40.89
N GLY A 36 -9.97 1.25 42.15
CA GLY A 36 -10.46 2.58 42.59
C GLY A 36 -9.38 3.68 42.51
N LEU A 37 -8.10 3.33 42.33
CA LEU A 37 -7.00 4.29 42.13
C LEU A 37 -6.67 4.49 40.62
N MET A 38 -7.14 3.61 39.75
CA MET A 38 -7.32 3.95 38.36
C MET A 38 -8.59 4.77 38.27
N GLY A 39 -8.42 6.08 38.20
CA GLY A 39 -9.48 6.95 37.70
C GLY A 39 -10.08 6.22 36.50
N THR A 40 -11.42 6.11 36.50
CA THR A 40 -12.29 5.44 35.53
C THR A 40 -11.53 5.15 34.27
N ALA A 41 -11.31 3.86 34.00
CA ALA A 41 -10.75 3.45 32.72
C ALA A 41 -11.45 4.33 31.67
N ASN A 42 -10.69 5.25 31.08
CA ASN A 42 -11.22 6.06 30.00
C ASN A 42 -11.95 5.06 29.12
N ALA A 43 -13.26 5.18 29.03
CA ALA A 43 -14.05 4.51 28.02
C ALA A 43 -13.22 4.69 26.77
N ALA A 44 -12.69 3.62 26.22
CA ALA A 44 -11.73 3.68 25.14
C ALA A 44 -12.34 4.65 24.13
N VAL A 45 -11.77 5.86 24.05
CA VAL A 45 -12.31 6.91 23.19
C VAL A 45 -12.26 6.28 21.82
N ASP A 46 -13.44 6.05 21.24
CA ASP A 46 -13.55 5.38 19.96
C ASP A 46 -12.59 6.07 19.00
N PRO A 47 -11.57 5.38 18.49
CA PRO A 47 -10.59 5.99 17.58
C PRO A 47 -11.26 6.69 16.40
N LEU A 48 -12.45 6.23 16.01
CA LEU A 48 -13.34 6.86 15.03
C LEU A 48 -13.71 8.30 15.42
N HIS A 49 -14.02 8.57 16.69
CA HIS A 49 -14.46 9.91 17.11
C HIS A 49 -13.34 10.95 17.12
N ILE A 50 -12.09 10.52 17.30
CA ILE A 50 -10.92 11.42 17.29
C ILE A 50 -10.41 11.65 15.88
N ALA A 51 -10.43 10.62 15.03
CA ALA A 51 -9.86 10.67 13.68
C ALA A 51 -10.75 11.41 12.67
N GLN A 52 -12.07 11.38 12.84
CA GLN A 52 -13.04 11.94 11.86
C GLN A 52 -13.40 13.41 12.13
N LYS A 53 -12.43 14.30 12.23
CA LYS A 53 -12.71 15.77 12.28
C LYS A 53 -12.62 16.44 10.92
N ILE A 54 -12.37 15.68 9.86
CA ILE A 54 -12.18 16.16 8.50
C ILE A 54 -13.31 15.58 7.63
N ALA A 55 -13.99 16.43 6.86
CA ALA A 55 -14.95 15.94 5.90
C ALA A 55 -14.25 15.11 4.80
N PRO A 56 -14.56 13.82 4.66
CA PRO A 56 -13.87 12.99 3.68
C PRO A 56 -14.24 13.42 2.25
N LYS A 57 -13.25 13.50 1.37
CA LYS A 57 -13.43 13.63 -0.08
C LYS A 57 -13.53 12.25 -0.73
N ALA A 58 -12.72 11.29 -0.29
CA ALA A 58 -12.77 9.91 -0.70
C ALA A 58 -13.48 9.03 0.34
N LYS A 59 -14.24 8.03 -0.11
CA LYS A 59 -14.79 6.95 0.72
C LYS A 59 -13.89 5.72 0.70
N ARG A 60 -13.06 5.57 -0.35
CA ARG A 60 -12.23 4.40 -0.60
C ARG A 60 -10.97 4.72 -1.39
N ILE A 61 -9.97 3.88 -1.25
CA ILE A 61 -8.69 4.00 -1.95
C ILE A 61 -8.39 2.70 -2.71
N ILE A 62 -7.98 2.80 -3.97
CA ILE A 62 -7.39 1.71 -4.75
C ILE A 62 -5.93 2.07 -5.02
N TYR A 63 -4.99 1.31 -4.46
CA TYR A 63 -3.56 1.57 -4.62
C TYR A 63 -2.93 0.56 -5.57
N LEU A 64 -2.52 1.01 -6.74
CA LEU A 64 -1.82 0.27 -7.78
C LEU A 64 -0.31 0.37 -7.52
N PHE A 65 0.22 -0.54 -6.73
CA PHE A 65 1.62 -0.51 -6.29
C PHE A 65 2.54 -1.26 -7.26
N MET A 66 3.45 -0.51 -7.90
CA MET A 66 4.40 -0.98 -8.91
C MET A 66 5.73 -1.34 -8.25
N ALA A 67 5.84 -2.56 -7.70
CA ALA A 67 7.01 -3.00 -6.94
C ALA A 67 8.24 -3.19 -7.82
N GLY A 68 9.31 -2.50 -7.47
CA GLY A 68 10.59 -2.53 -8.14
C GLY A 68 11.06 -1.17 -8.68
N GLY A 69 10.45 -0.07 -8.27
CA GLY A 69 10.89 1.30 -8.61
C GLY A 69 10.77 1.62 -10.11
N PRO A 70 9.56 1.93 -10.62
CA PRO A 70 9.37 2.36 -12.00
C PRO A 70 10.25 3.57 -12.35
N SER A 71 10.87 3.52 -13.53
CA SER A 71 11.72 4.62 -14.00
C SER A 71 10.87 5.85 -14.33
N HIS A 72 10.88 6.86 -13.46
CA HIS A 72 10.18 8.12 -13.69
C HIS A 72 10.69 8.84 -14.95
N ILE A 73 11.98 8.71 -15.25
CA ILE A 73 12.65 9.31 -16.41
C ILE A 73 12.04 8.77 -17.71
N ASP A 74 11.79 7.47 -17.77
CA ASP A 74 11.30 6.81 -18.99
C ASP A 74 9.76 6.85 -19.12
N LEU A 75 9.02 7.33 -18.08
CA LEU A 75 7.56 7.32 -18.04
C LEU A 75 6.91 8.71 -17.95
N PHE A 76 7.36 9.58 -17.03
CA PHE A 76 6.64 10.82 -16.70
C PHE A 76 7.49 12.08 -16.56
N ASP A 77 8.81 11.96 -16.34
CA ASP A 77 9.67 13.10 -16.02
C ASP A 77 10.70 13.38 -17.12
N TYR A 78 10.20 13.59 -18.35
CA TYR A 78 11.00 13.95 -19.50
C TYR A 78 11.49 15.39 -19.43
N LYS A 79 12.75 15.62 -19.85
CA LYS A 79 13.36 16.93 -20.03
C LYS A 79 13.84 17.06 -21.47
N THR A 80 13.57 18.20 -22.08
CA THR A 80 13.97 18.51 -23.48
C THR A 80 15.48 18.50 -23.69
N ALA A 81 16.27 18.73 -22.62
CA ALA A 81 17.73 18.67 -22.66
C ALA A 81 18.31 17.23 -22.60
N MET A 82 17.51 16.23 -22.22
CA MET A 82 18.01 14.86 -22.03
C MET A 82 18.67 14.23 -23.27
N PRO A 83 18.19 14.45 -24.51
CA PRO A 83 18.88 13.92 -25.69
C PRO A 83 20.34 14.37 -25.80
N ASP A 84 20.63 15.63 -25.48
CA ASP A 84 21.99 16.20 -25.54
C ASP A 84 22.88 15.70 -24.39
N LEU A 85 22.29 15.23 -23.31
CA LEU A 85 22.99 14.65 -22.17
C LEU A 85 23.39 13.17 -22.40
N HIS A 86 22.86 12.50 -23.44
CA HIS A 86 23.08 11.09 -23.65
C HIS A 86 24.55 10.76 -23.85
N GLY A 87 25.11 9.85 -23.06
CA GLY A 87 26.50 9.44 -23.08
C GLY A 87 27.47 10.38 -22.37
N THR A 88 27.03 11.56 -21.93
CA THR A 88 27.86 12.48 -21.12
C THR A 88 27.98 11.99 -19.69
N GLU A 89 29.09 12.30 -19.02
CA GLU A 89 29.27 11.97 -17.61
C GLU A 89 28.33 12.82 -16.73
N LEU A 90 27.70 12.20 -15.73
CA LEU A 90 26.88 12.92 -14.75
C LEU A 90 27.76 13.85 -13.91
N PRO A 91 27.55 15.20 -13.93
CA PRO A 91 28.39 16.14 -13.20
C PRO A 91 28.33 15.89 -11.68
N ASP A 92 29.47 16.04 -11.00
CA ASP A 92 29.55 15.94 -9.55
C ASP A 92 28.64 16.96 -8.84
N SER A 93 28.45 18.15 -9.44
CA SER A 93 27.53 19.18 -8.95
C SER A 93 26.07 18.73 -8.93
N ILE A 94 25.67 17.84 -9.85
CA ILE A 94 24.33 17.24 -9.89
C ILE A 94 24.26 16.04 -8.95
N ARG A 95 25.31 15.21 -8.93
CA ARG A 95 25.37 14.03 -8.04
C ARG A 95 25.41 14.42 -6.57
N GLN A 96 26.04 15.55 -6.21
CA GLN A 96 26.08 16.13 -4.86
C GLN A 96 26.49 15.14 -3.76
N GLY A 97 27.46 14.28 -4.03
CA GLY A 97 27.94 13.27 -3.07
C GLY A 97 26.91 12.22 -2.67
N GLN A 98 25.89 11.99 -3.47
CA GLN A 98 24.89 10.95 -3.20
C GLN A 98 25.54 9.60 -2.95
N ARG A 99 25.09 8.91 -1.91
CA ARG A 99 25.49 7.53 -1.63
C ARG A 99 25.06 6.63 -2.80
N LEU A 100 26.02 5.95 -3.40
CA LEU A 100 25.79 4.95 -4.42
C LEU A 100 25.25 3.67 -3.78
N THR A 101 24.44 2.93 -4.50
CA THR A 101 24.06 1.58 -4.09
C THR A 101 25.25 0.62 -4.24
N GLY A 102 25.17 -0.56 -3.63
CA GLY A 102 26.21 -1.59 -3.80
C GLY A 102 26.40 -2.04 -5.26
N MET A 103 25.39 -1.81 -6.12
CA MET A 103 25.41 -2.23 -7.52
C MET A 103 26.18 -1.28 -8.43
N SER A 104 26.25 0.01 -8.12
CA SER A 104 26.99 1.02 -8.90
C SER A 104 28.20 1.59 -8.17
N SER A 105 28.45 1.23 -6.90
CA SER A 105 29.56 1.75 -6.11
C SER A 105 30.95 1.46 -6.69
N GLY A 106 31.07 0.39 -7.48
CA GLY A 106 32.32 0.03 -8.20
C GLY A 106 32.48 0.68 -9.58
N GLN A 107 31.49 1.46 -10.07
CA GLN A 107 31.58 2.15 -11.35
C GLN A 107 32.54 3.36 -11.25
N LYS A 108 33.37 3.53 -12.28
CA LYS A 108 34.27 4.69 -12.39
C LYS A 108 33.65 5.85 -13.16
N THR A 109 32.62 5.56 -13.97
CA THR A 109 31.94 6.53 -14.83
C THR A 109 30.44 6.35 -14.69
N PHE A 110 29.71 7.46 -14.83
CA PHE A 110 28.24 7.54 -14.68
C PHE A 110 27.62 8.19 -15.92
N PRO A 111 27.68 7.53 -17.11
CA PRO A 111 27.18 8.10 -18.35
C PRO A 111 25.65 8.27 -18.26
N CYS A 112 25.18 9.49 -18.49
CA CYS A 112 23.75 9.80 -18.54
C CYS A 112 23.08 9.06 -19.69
N VAL A 113 21.82 8.66 -19.49
CA VAL A 113 21.04 7.95 -20.48
C VAL A 113 19.70 8.64 -20.67
N SER A 114 19.53 9.26 -21.85
CA SER A 114 18.23 9.75 -22.28
C SER A 114 17.23 8.58 -22.44
N PRO A 115 15.93 8.79 -22.20
CA PRO A 115 14.91 7.81 -22.57
C PRO A 115 15.04 7.37 -24.03
N MET A 116 14.85 6.08 -24.27
CA MET A 116 14.83 5.49 -25.65
C MET A 116 13.40 5.43 -26.21
N PHE A 117 12.51 6.28 -25.72
CA PHE A 117 11.09 6.32 -26.07
C PHE A 117 10.68 7.75 -26.37
N ASP A 118 9.69 7.88 -27.25
CA ASP A 118 9.12 9.17 -27.57
C ASP A 118 8.21 9.65 -26.41
N PHE A 119 8.26 10.97 -26.22
CA PHE A 119 7.37 11.66 -25.29
C PHE A 119 6.52 12.68 -26.04
N LYS A 120 5.26 12.78 -25.63
CA LYS A 120 4.34 13.79 -26.15
C LYS A 120 3.64 14.49 -24.99
N ARG A 121 3.13 15.67 -25.28
CA ARG A 121 2.28 16.41 -24.34
C ARG A 121 0.84 15.94 -24.49
N HIS A 122 0.19 15.68 -23.36
CA HIS A 122 -1.17 15.18 -23.30
C HIS A 122 -2.02 16.00 -22.32
N GLY A 123 -3.35 15.98 -22.54
CA GLY A 123 -4.30 16.76 -21.76
C GLY A 123 -4.22 18.26 -22.03
N GLU A 124 -5.14 19.01 -21.45
CA GLU A 124 -5.25 20.46 -21.63
C GLU A 124 -4.00 21.21 -21.09
N ARG A 125 -3.36 20.67 -20.05
CA ARG A 125 -2.13 21.24 -19.49
C ARG A 125 -0.87 20.87 -20.25
N GLY A 126 -0.95 19.91 -21.17
CA GLY A 126 0.20 19.49 -21.96
C GLY A 126 1.27 18.78 -21.14
N THR A 127 0.87 17.88 -20.25
CA THR A 127 1.81 17.10 -19.42
C THR A 127 2.57 16.07 -20.26
N TRP A 128 3.87 15.88 -19.97
CA TRP A 128 4.70 14.92 -20.68
C TRP A 128 4.41 13.50 -20.22
N ILE A 129 4.05 12.62 -21.17
CA ILE A 129 3.87 11.18 -20.93
C ILE A 129 4.55 10.40 -22.05
N SER A 130 5.22 9.31 -21.70
CA SER A 130 5.91 8.42 -22.62
C SER A 130 4.94 7.70 -23.56
N GLU A 131 5.39 7.40 -24.80
CA GLU A 131 4.69 6.53 -25.76
C GLU A 131 4.37 5.13 -25.19
N LEU A 132 5.05 4.74 -24.12
CA LEU A 132 4.82 3.46 -23.44
C LEU A 132 3.47 3.39 -22.72
N LEU A 133 2.84 4.53 -22.47
CA LEU A 133 1.63 4.68 -21.66
C LEU A 133 0.49 5.37 -22.44
N PRO A 134 0.09 4.88 -23.64
CA PRO A 134 -0.91 5.54 -24.48
C PRO A 134 -2.30 5.61 -23.83
N HIS A 135 -2.67 4.62 -23.01
CA HIS A 135 -3.95 4.61 -22.32
C HIS A 135 -3.94 5.56 -21.12
N THR A 136 -2.87 5.59 -20.33
CA THR A 136 -2.68 6.59 -19.28
C THR A 136 -2.67 8.01 -19.84
N ALA A 137 -2.02 8.22 -21.00
CA ALA A 137 -2.04 9.50 -21.72
C ALA A 137 -3.47 9.95 -22.09
N SER A 138 -4.36 9.00 -22.41
CA SER A 138 -5.76 9.30 -22.77
C SER A 138 -6.64 9.74 -21.59
N ILE A 139 -6.12 9.69 -20.37
CA ILE A 139 -6.78 10.17 -19.14
C ILE A 139 -5.97 11.26 -18.43
N ALA A 140 -5.04 11.92 -19.14
CA ALA A 140 -4.14 12.90 -18.54
C ALA A 140 -4.88 14.01 -17.78
N ASP A 141 -6.06 14.43 -18.26
CA ASP A 141 -6.89 15.45 -17.63
C ASP A 141 -7.59 14.96 -16.33
N GLU A 142 -7.57 13.67 -16.04
CA GLU A 142 -8.07 13.11 -14.77
C GLU A 142 -6.95 12.94 -13.73
N LEU A 143 -5.69 13.06 -14.13
CA LEU A 143 -4.55 12.73 -13.29
C LEU A 143 -3.95 13.95 -12.62
N THR A 144 -3.54 13.79 -11.39
CA THR A 144 -2.46 14.58 -10.79
C THR A 144 -1.17 13.77 -10.86
N ILE A 145 -0.16 14.27 -11.56
CA ILE A 145 1.18 13.66 -11.63
C ILE A 145 2.11 14.41 -10.69
N VAL A 146 2.65 13.69 -9.69
CA VAL A 146 3.64 14.19 -8.75
C VAL A 146 5.01 13.72 -9.20
N ARG A 147 5.92 14.64 -9.59
CA ARG A 147 7.30 14.33 -10.04
C ARG A 147 8.35 14.50 -8.96
N SER A 148 7.95 15.04 -7.83
CA SER A 148 8.83 15.38 -6.72
C SER A 148 8.69 14.47 -5.50
N MET A 149 8.22 13.23 -5.70
CA MET A 149 8.24 12.24 -4.63
C MET A 149 9.67 11.92 -4.24
N HIS A 150 9.94 11.72 -2.93
CA HIS A 150 11.25 11.28 -2.47
C HIS A 150 11.18 10.41 -1.22
N THR A 151 12.26 9.65 -1.00
CA THR A 151 12.47 8.79 0.17
C THR A 151 13.96 8.66 0.46
N GLU A 152 14.34 8.40 1.69
CA GLU A 152 15.71 8.11 2.08
C GLU A 152 16.10 6.63 1.89
N ALA A 153 15.16 5.76 1.60
CA ALA A 153 15.43 4.34 1.38
C ALA A 153 16.03 4.09 0.00
N VAL A 154 17.06 3.25 -0.06
CA VAL A 154 17.82 2.96 -1.29
C VAL A 154 17.70 1.51 -1.78
N ASN A 155 17.08 0.63 -1.00
CA ASN A 155 16.85 -0.78 -1.35
C ASN A 155 15.35 -1.10 -1.28
N HIS A 156 14.90 -2.04 -2.13
CA HIS A 156 13.48 -2.38 -2.27
C HIS A 156 12.82 -2.78 -0.96
N ASP A 157 13.39 -3.71 -0.21
CA ASP A 157 12.75 -4.23 0.99
C ASP A 157 12.46 -3.15 2.04
N PRO A 158 13.44 -2.33 2.50
CA PRO A 158 13.14 -1.20 3.37
C PRO A 158 12.28 -0.12 2.72
N ALA A 159 12.43 0.15 1.41
CA ALA A 159 11.64 1.19 0.73
C ALA A 159 10.16 0.79 0.58
N ILE A 160 9.87 -0.45 0.16
CA ILE A 160 8.50 -0.97 0.07
C ILE A 160 7.88 -1.02 1.47
N THR A 161 8.65 -1.44 2.48
CA THR A 161 8.19 -1.45 3.87
C THR A 161 7.86 -0.02 4.31
N PHE A 162 8.72 0.95 4.01
CA PHE A 162 8.57 2.34 4.44
C PHE A 162 7.34 3.01 3.85
N ILE A 163 7.15 2.96 2.55
CA ILE A 163 5.99 3.61 1.91
C ILE A 163 4.67 2.99 2.37
N ASN A 164 4.65 1.68 2.68
CA ASN A 164 3.46 0.99 3.13
C ASN A 164 3.18 1.11 4.63
N THR A 165 4.21 1.30 5.48
CA THR A 165 4.06 1.22 6.95
C THR A 165 4.57 2.45 7.70
N GLY A 166 5.12 3.44 7.00
CA GLY A 166 5.74 4.63 7.61
C GLY A 166 7.08 4.36 8.32
N SER A 167 7.67 3.17 8.13
CA SER A 167 8.95 2.79 8.73
C SER A 167 9.75 1.85 7.82
N GLN A 168 11.05 2.04 7.73
CA GLN A 168 11.94 1.10 7.05
C GLN A 168 12.08 -0.23 7.81
N GLN A 169 11.81 -0.21 9.11
CA GLN A 169 11.88 -1.39 9.98
C GLN A 169 10.55 -2.16 9.94
N PRO A 170 10.58 -3.49 9.87
CA PRO A 170 9.39 -4.33 9.94
C PRO A 170 8.72 -4.24 11.32
N GLY A 171 7.44 -4.67 11.40
CA GLY A 171 6.68 -4.73 12.65
C GLY A 171 5.71 -3.58 12.87
N LYS A 172 5.73 -2.55 11.99
CA LYS A 172 4.72 -1.48 12.01
C LYS A 172 3.48 -1.87 11.20
N PRO A 173 2.28 -1.38 11.58
CA PRO A 173 1.07 -1.60 10.80
C PRO A 173 1.14 -0.95 9.42
N SER A 174 0.56 -1.59 8.43
CA SER A 174 0.43 -1.03 7.09
C SER A 174 -0.61 0.10 7.03
N LEU A 175 -0.54 0.95 5.99
CA LEU A 175 -1.53 2.00 5.71
C LEU A 175 -2.96 1.44 5.74
N GLY A 176 -3.20 0.29 5.08
CA GLY A 176 -4.51 -0.34 5.07
C GLY A 176 -4.96 -0.81 6.46
N SER A 177 -4.03 -1.26 7.30
CA SER A 177 -4.32 -1.64 8.68
C SER A 177 -4.67 -0.42 9.55
N TRP A 178 -3.99 0.71 9.35
CA TRP A 178 -4.35 1.98 10.00
C TRP A 178 -5.72 2.49 9.56
N LEU A 179 -6.05 2.37 8.25
CA LEU A 179 -7.37 2.73 7.74
C LEU A 179 -8.47 1.81 8.31
N SER A 180 -8.19 0.51 8.39
CA SER A 180 -9.10 -0.46 9.02
C SER A 180 -9.32 -0.16 10.51
N TYR A 181 -8.26 0.18 11.25
CA TYR A 181 -8.31 0.55 12.65
C TYR A 181 -9.09 1.85 12.88
N GLY A 182 -8.79 2.89 12.09
CA GLY A 182 -9.38 4.22 12.27
C GLY A 182 -10.81 4.36 11.75
N LEU A 183 -11.22 3.59 10.74
CA LEU A 183 -12.49 3.78 10.04
C LEU A 183 -13.38 2.54 10.00
N GLY A 184 -12.83 1.36 10.35
CA GLY A 184 -13.58 0.11 10.23
C GLY A 184 -13.97 -0.23 8.80
N SER A 185 -15.07 -0.96 8.64
CA SER A 185 -15.63 -1.37 7.36
C SER A 185 -17.07 -0.93 7.22
N ASP A 186 -17.41 -0.31 6.08
CA ASP A 186 -18.80 -0.02 5.69
C ASP A 186 -19.51 -1.29 5.18
N ASN A 187 -18.74 -2.30 4.78
CA ASN A 187 -19.22 -3.58 4.32
C ASN A 187 -19.06 -4.64 5.42
N LYS A 188 -20.15 -5.29 5.82
CA LYS A 188 -20.14 -6.34 6.83
C LYS A 188 -19.68 -7.70 6.29
N ASP A 189 -19.71 -7.89 4.96
CA ASP A 189 -19.50 -9.18 4.29
C ASP A 189 -18.13 -9.28 3.60
N MET A 190 -17.37 -8.18 3.57
CA MET A 190 -16.00 -8.13 3.04
C MET A 190 -15.06 -7.41 4.01
N PRO A 191 -13.78 -7.78 4.02
CA PRO A 191 -12.77 -7.05 4.79
C PRO A 191 -12.70 -5.58 4.35
N SER A 192 -12.40 -4.69 5.28
CA SER A 192 -12.12 -3.28 4.97
C SER A 192 -10.85 -3.08 4.16
N TYR A 193 -9.91 -4.01 4.27
CA TYR A 193 -8.61 -4.01 3.59
C TYR A 193 -8.36 -5.31 2.83
N VAL A 194 -8.23 -5.21 1.53
CA VAL A 194 -7.99 -6.34 0.62
C VAL A 194 -6.69 -6.14 -0.17
N VAL A 195 -5.94 -7.22 -0.33
CA VAL A 195 -4.67 -7.25 -1.07
C VAL A 195 -4.73 -8.26 -2.20
N MET A 196 -4.26 -7.85 -3.38
CA MET A 196 -4.06 -8.73 -4.53
C MET A 196 -2.65 -8.58 -5.09
N VAL A 197 -2.03 -9.71 -5.44
CA VAL A 197 -0.70 -9.72 -6.07
C VAL A 197 -0.85 -10.32 -7.46
N SER A 198 -0.46 -9.57 -8.50
CA SER A 198 -0.51 -10.06 -9.87
C SER A 198 0.59 -11.11 -10.13
N ARG A 199 0.30 -12.07 -11.01
CA ARG A 199 1.21 -13.15 -11.39
C ARG A 199 2.04 -12.86 -12.64
N ASP A 200 1.64 -11.88 -13.43
CA ASP A 200 2.21 -11.53 -14.73
C ASP A 200 3.33 -10.49 -14.65
N GLY A 201 3.83 -10.18 -13.44
CA GLY A 201 4.82 -9.13 -13.16
C GLY A 201 6.28 -9.51 -13.42
N GLY A 202 6.67 -10.53 -14.12
CA GLY A 202 8.07 -10.81 -14.45
C GLY A 202 8.98 -11.11 -13.23
N GLN A 203 10.05 -10.32 -13.03
CA GLN A 203 11.03 -10.54 -11.97
C GLN A 203 10.41 -10.43 -10.57
N LEU A 204 10.80 -11.37 -9.68
CA LEU A 204 10.26 -11.46 -8.34
C LEU A 204 10.88 -10.41 -7.41
N GLN A 205 10.07 -9.42 -7.02
CA GLN A 205 10.35 -8.64 -5.82
C GLN A 205 9.82 -9.35 -4.58
N ALA A 206 10.53 -9.22 -3.47
CA ALA A 206 10.13 -9.81 -2.20
C ALA A 206 8.91 -9.05 -1.64
N LEU A 207 7.71 -9.60 -1.83
CA LEU A 207 6.49 -9.12 -1.24
C LEU A 207 6.09 -10.05 -0.10
N TYR A 208 6.34 -9.61 1.12
CA TYR A 208 6.07 -10.35 2.34
C TYR A 208 4.75 -9.93 2.99
N GLU A 209 4.16 -10.80 3.79
CA GLU A 209 2.89 -10.55 4.46
C GLU A 209 2.92 -9.35 5.41
N ARG A 210 4.09 -8.99 5.95
CA ARG A 210 4.25 -7.78 6.76
C ARG A 210 3.86 -6.48 6.05
N LEU A 211 3.87 -6.46 4.70
CA LEU A 211 3.50 -5.27 3.91
C LEU A 211 2.01 -4.94 3.98
N TRP A 212 1.19 -5.90 4.38
CA TRP A 212 -0.24 -5.72 4.66
C TRP A 212 -0.63 -6.21 6.04
N GLY A 213 0.35 -6.39 6.90
CA GLY A 213 0.18 -6.84 8.28
C GLY A 213 -0.36 -5.75 9.19
N SER A 214 -1.02 -6.20 10.27
CA SER A 214 -1.50 -5.31 11.34
C SER A 214 -0.40 -4.79 12.25
N GLY A 215 0.81 -5.36 12.20
CA GLY A 215 1.91 -4.99 13.08
C GLY A 215 1.54 -5.12 14.56
N PHE A 216 1.58 -4.02 15.29
CA PHE A 216 1.17 -3.98 16.71
C PHE A 216 -0.33 -3.68 16.90
N LEU A 217 -1.09 -3.37 15.84
CA LEU A 217 -2.54 -3.25 15.92
C LEU A 217 -3.18 -4.64 16.07
N PRO A 218 -4.43 -4.74 16.56
CA PRO A 218 -5.15 -6.00 16.60
C PRO A 218 -5.20 -6.71 15.24
N ALA A 219 -5.08 -8.03 15.26
CA ALA A 219 -4.96 -8.84 14.03
C ALA A 219 -6.18 -8.75 13.10
N GLU A 220 -7.33 -8.30 13.58
CA GLU A 220 -8.54 -8.07 12.77
C GLU A 220 -8.37 -6.94 11.72
N HIS A 221 -7.39 -6.06 11.91
CA HIS A 221 -7.06 -4.98 10.97
C HIS A 221 -6.06 -5.39 9.89
N GLN A 222 -5.60 -6.64 9.89
CA GLN A 222 -4.70 -7.14 8.86
C GLN A 222 -5.36 -7.20 7.49
N GLY A 223 -4.60 -6.86 6.44
CA GLY A 223 -5.06 -6.99 5.06
C GLY A 223 -5.29 -8.44 4.67
N VAL A 224 -6.43 -8.71 4.04
CA VAL A 224 -6.76 -10.05 3.54
C VAL A 224 -6.25 -10.20 2.11
N LYS A 225 -5.23 -11.04 1.94
CA LYS A 225 -4.68 -11.35 0.63
C LYS A 225 -5.56 -12.35 -0.10
N LEU A 226 -6.12 -11.93 -1.24
CA LEU A 226 -6.93 -12.79 -2.08
C LEU A 226 -6.07 -13.63 -3.03
N ARG A 227 -6.45 -14.87 -3.19
CA ARG A 227 -5.86 -15.79 -4.16
C ARG A 227 -6.43 -15.52 -5.55
N PRO A 228 -5.63 -15.64 -6.59
CA PRO A 228 -6.08 -15.37 -7.96
C PRO A 228 -6.99 -16.46 -8.52
N SER A 229 -6.94 -17.69 -7.97
CA SER A 229 -7.72 -18.84 -8.44
C SER A 229 -8.06 -19.80 -7.29
N GLY A 230 -9.12 -20.57 -7.44
CA GLY A 230 -9.70 -21.39 -6.39
C GLY A 230 -10.42 -20.54 -5.34
N ASP A 231 -10.53 -21.01 -4.11
CA ASP A 231 -11.08 -20.23 -3.02
C ASP A 231 -10.30 -18.91 -2.89
N PRO A 232 -10.99 -17.76 -2.84
CA PRO A 232 -10.34 -16.45 -2.69
C PRO A 232 -9.45 -16.35 -1.46
N VAL A 233 -9.84 -17.00 -0.38
CA VAL A 233 -9.07 -17.18 0.85
C VAL A 233 -9.00 -18.69 1.13
N LEU A 234 -7.86 -19.15 1.67
CA LEU A 234 -7.70 -20.55 2.02
C LEU A 234 -8.80 -20.98 3.00
N TYR A 235 -9.38 -22.16 2.76
CA TYR A 235 -10.40 -22.75 3.60
C TYR A 235 -11.69 -21.91 3.73
N LEU A 236 -11.96 -21.05 2.74
CA LEU A 236 -13.21 -20.29 2.71
C LEU A 236 -14.41 -21.20 2.52
N SER A 237 -14.34 -22.12 1.56
CA SER A 237 -15.38 -23.13 1.32
C SER A 237 -15.46 -24.14 2.44
N ASN A 238 -16.65 -24.67 2.68
CA ASN A 238 -16.82 -25.75 3.64
C ASN A 238 -16.21 -27.05 3.09
N PRO A 239 -15.63 -27.90 3.95
CA PRO A 239 -15.28 -29.25 3.56
C PRO A 239 -16.53 -30.04 3.09
N ASP A 240 -16.29 -31.09 2.27
CA ASP A 240 -17.35 -31.96 1.82
C ASP A 240 -18.12 -32.54 3.01
N GLY A 241 -19.44 -32.57 2.91
CA GLY A 241 -20.33 -33.06 3.96
C GLY A 241 -20.66 -32.06 5.09
N ILE A 242 -20.04 -30.88 5.11
CA ILE A 242 -20.34 -29.84 6.09
C ILE A 242 -21.25 -28.79 5.46
N SER A 243 -22.50 -28.72 5.90
CA SER A 243 -23.42 -27.66 5.44
C SER A 243 -23.07 -26.30 6.07
N ARG A 244 -23.61 -25.23 5.48
CA ARG A 244 -23.47 -23.88 6.06
C ARG A 244 -24.08 -23.77 7.46
N LYS A 245 -25.17 -24.51 7.70
CA LYS A 245 -25.81 -24.58 9.02
C LYS A 245 -24.90 -25.23 10.05
N ASP A 246 -24.27 -26.36 9.68
CA ASP A 246 -23.33 -27.05 10.57
C ASP A 246 -22.11 -26.15 10.85
N ARG A 247 -21.58 -25.47 9.83
CA ARG A 247 -20.50 -24.51 10.02
C ARG A 247 -20.89 -23.39 10.99
N ARG A 248 -22.11 -22.86 10.90
CA ARG A 248 -22.60 -21.84 11.85
C ARG A 248 -22.61 -22.37 13.28
N VAL A 249 -23.16 -23.57 13.50
CA VAL A 249 -23.18 -24.20 14.83
C VAL A 249 -21.76 -24.40 15.38
N MET A 250 -20.82 -24.83 14.53
CA MET A 250 -19.41 -24.97 14.91
C MET A 250 -18.80 -23.63 15.34
N LEU A 251 -19.03 -22.58 14.56
CA LEU A 251 -18.49 -21.23 14.86
C LEU A 251 -19.11 -20.64 16.14
N ASP A 252 -20.40 -20.85 16.38
CA ASP A 252 -21.06 -20.45 17.63
C ASP A 252 -20.48 -21.19 18.84
N GLY A 253 -20.13 -22.46 18.67
CA GLY A 253 -19.44 -23.24 19.68
C GLY A 253 -18.03 -22.71 19.95
N LEU A 254 -17.24 -22.46 18.92
CA LEU A 254 -15.90 -21.90 19.03
C LEU A 254 -15.92 -20.51 19.66
N ALA A 255 -16.87 -19.65 19.27
CA ALA A 255 -17.02 -18.32 19.85
C ALA A 255 -17.29 -18.39 21.37
N ARG A 256 -18.15 -19.31 21.82
CA ARG A 256 -18.38 -19.55 23.25
C ARG A 256 -17.12 -19.98 23.99
N LEU A 257 -16.37 -20.93 23.45
CA LEU A 257 -15.11 -21.40 24.05
C LEU A 257 -14.07 -20.27 24.08
N ASN A 258 -13.93 -19.52 23.01
CA ASN A 258 -13.01 -18.39 22.95
C ASN A 258 -13.39 -17.27 23.92
N ASN A 259 -14.69 -16.95 24.08
CA ASN A 259 -15.15 -15.98 25.07
C ASN A 259 -14.84 -16.43 26.49
N GLN A 260 -15.06 -17.71 26.85
CA GLN A 260 -14.67 -18.24 28.15
C GLN A 260 -13.14 -18.13 28.39
N HIS A 261 -12.33 -18.35 27.32
CA HIS A 261 -10.89 -18.16 27.40
C HIS A 261 -10.53 -16.69 27.61
N TYR A 262 -11.18 -15.80 26.86
CA TYR A 262 -10.99 -14.34 27.00
C TYR A 262 -11.36 -13.85 28.41
N ASP A 263 -12.51 -14.27 28.93
CA ASP A 263 -12.97 -13.89 30.29
C ASP A 263 -11.99 -14.34 31.37
N ARG A 264 -11.30 -15.47 31.14
CA ARG A 264 -10.34 -16.02 32.10
C ARG A 264 -8.95 -15.39 31.99
N PHE A 265 -8.48 -15.07 30.78
CA PHE A 265 -7.09 -14.70 30.53
C PHE A 265 -6.91 -13.26 30.01
N GLY A 266 -7.97 -12.65 29.49
CA GLY A 266 -7.96 -11.28 28.95
C GLY A 266 -7.09 -11.12 27.69
N ASP A 267 -6.89 -12.21 26.91
CA ASP A 267 -6.05 -12.20 25.71
C ASP A 267 -6.82 -11.57 24.54
N PRO A 268 -6.41 -10.39 24.05
CA PRO A 268 -7.10 -9.69 22.96
C PRO A 268 -7.04 -10.46 21.64
N ASP A 269 -6.04 -11.32 21.41
CA ASP A 269 -5.95 -12.12 20.19
C ASP A 269 -7.11 -13.13 20.08
N THR A 270 -7.71 -13.49 21.21
CA THR A 270 -8.90 -14.37 21.23
C THR A 270 -10.09 -13.66 20.58
N GLN A 271 -10.32 -12.39 20.84
CA GLN A 271 -11.41 -11.61 20.21
C GLN A 271 -11.14 -11.40 18.72
N ALA A 272 -9.90 -11.13 18.34
CA ALA A 272 -9.50 -11.02 16.95
C ALA A 272 -9.80 -12.31 16.16
N ARG A 273 -9.55 -13.48 16.75
CA ARG A 273 -9.90 -14.80 16.13
C ARG A 273 -11.39 -14.98 15.92
N ILE A 274 -12.22 -14.60 16.89
CA ILE A 274 -13.69 -14.65 16.75
C ILE A 274 -14.10 -13.77 15.56
N SER A 275 -13.64 -12.54 15.50
CA SER A 275 -13.93 -11.59 14.42
C SER A 275 -13.49 -12.12 13.04
N GLN A 276 -12.31 -12.76 12.95
CA GLN A 276 -11.79 -13.36 11.73
C GLN A 276 -12.65 -14.54 11.25
N TYR A 277 -13.07 -15.42 12.15
CA TYR A 277 -13.96 -16.53 11.79
C TYR A 277 -15.34 -16.06 11.31
N GLU A 278 -15.90 -15.05 11.96
CA GLU A 278 -17.15 -14.43 11.54
C GLU A 278 -17.03 -13.77 10.17
N MET A 279 -15.93 -13.04 9.92
CA MET A 279 -15.65 -12.44 8.61
C MET A 279 -15.53 -13.52 7.53
N ALA A 280 -14.75 -14.58 7.76
CA ALA A 280 -14.59 -15.68 6.82
C ALA A 280 -15.93 -16.34 6.49
N PHE A 281 -16.79 -16.53 7.49
CA PHE A 281 -18.13 -17.12 7.28
C PHE A 281 -19.03 -16.25 6.41
N ARG A 282 -19.01 -14.90 6.61
CA ARG A 282 -19.76 -13.99 5.77
C ARG A 282 -19.19 -13.94 4.34
N MET A 283 -17.88 -13.94 4.20
CA MET A 283 -17.20 -13.96 2.90
C MET A 283 -17.51 -15.20 2.05
N GLN A 284 -17.90 -16.33 2.64
CA GLN A 284 -18.28 -17.53 1.88
C GLN A 284 -19.34 -17.26 0.81
N MET A 285 -20.25 -16.32 1.06
CA MET A 285 -21.31 -15.97 0.12
C MET A 285 -20.95 -14.79 -0.77
N SER A 286 -20.35 -13.75 -0.19
CA SER A 286 -20.12 -12.48 -0.88
C SER A 286 -18.88 -12.50 -1.76
N ALA A 287 -17.77 -13.10 -1.30
CA ALA A 287 -16.51 -13.05 -2.03
C ALA A 287 -16.57 -13.73 -3.41
N PRO A 288 -17.16 -14.96 -3.57
CA PRO A 288 -17.30 -15.56 -4.89
C PRO A 288 -18.09 -14.68 -5.87
N GLU A 289 -19.21 -14.09 -5.44
CA GLU A 289 -20.03 -13.21 -6.27
C GLU A 289 -19.26 -11.96 -6.70
N ILE A 290 -18.56 -11.31 -5.78
CA ILE A 290 -17.83 -10.07 -6.05
C ILE A 290 -16.64 -10.34 -7.00
N LEU A 291 -15.98 -11.47 -6.84
CA LEU A 291 -14.76 -11.82 -7.58
C LEU A 291 -15.05 -12.51 -8.92
N ASP A 292 -16.26 -13.01 -9.12
CA ASP A 292 -16.68 -13.57 -10.40
C ASP A 292 -16.93 -12.45 -11.42
N THR A 293 -16.00 -12.29 -12.35
CA THR A 293 -16.11 -11.32 -13.44
C THR A 293 -16.74 -11.88 -14.70
N SER A 294 -17.16 -13.16 -14.72
CA SER A 294 -17.67 -13.84 -15.94
C SER A 294 -18.90 -13.19 -16.56
N LYS A 295 -19.67 -12.44 -15.77
CA LYS A 295 -20.87 -11.73 -16.18
C LYS A 295 -20.62 -10.28 -16.61
N GLU A 296 -19.38 -9.81 -16.57
CA GLU A 296 -19.05 -8.46 -17.06
C GLU A 296 -19.22 -8.41 -18.58
N PRO A 297 -19.79 -7.33 -19.13
CA PRO A 297 -19.96 -7.16 -20.57
C PRO A 297 -18.60 -7.10 -21.31
N ASP A 298 -18.59 -7.47 -22.59
CA ASP A 298 -17.38 -7.43 -23.42
C ASP A 298 -16.76 -6.03 -23.51
N GLU A 299 -17.58 -4.97 -23.47
CA GLU A 299 -17.10 -3.57 -23.44
C GLU A 299 -16.27 -3.24 -22.19
N ILE A 300 -16.57 -3.87 -21.05
CA ILE A 300 -15.77 -3.73 -19.84
C ILE A 300 -14.42 -4.44 -20.02
N TYR A 301 -14.41 -5.65 -20.56
CA TYR A 301 -13.14 -6.31 -20.87
C TYR A 301 -12.30 -5.53 -21.91
N ALA A 302 -12.94 -4.96 -22.93
CA ALA A 302 -12.24 -4.08 -23.89
C ALA A 302 -11.63 -2.85 -23.21
N LEU A 303 -12.27 -2.32 -22.20
CA LEU A 303 -11.78 -1.17 -21.43
C LEU A 303 -10.53 -1.51 -20.60
N TYR A 304 -10.53 -2.66 -19.91
CA TYR A 304 -9.40 -3.12 -19.05
C TYR A 304 -8.31 -3.86 -19.84
N GLY A 305 -8.61 -4.30 -21.08
CA GLY A 305 -7.77 -5.14 -21.91
C GLY A 305 -8.07 -6.64 -21.76
N GLU A 306 -7.76 -7.41 -22.81
CA GLU A 306 -8.06 -8.86 -22.88
C GLU A 306 -7.44 -9.69 -21.75
N ASP A 307 -6.34 -9.21 -21.15
CA ASP A 307 -5.75 -9.87 -19.99
C ASP A 307 -6.68 -9.82 -18.76
N ALA A 308 -7.70 -8.96 -18.73
CA ALA A 308 -8.69 -8.92 -17.65
C ALA A 308 -9.55 -10.20 -17.58
N ARG A 309 -9.64 -10.98 -18.66
CA ARG A 309 -10.29 -12.31 -18.66
C ARG A 309 -9.43 -13.39 -18.00
N LYS A 310 -8.13 -13.15 -17.82
CA LYS A 310 -7.18 -14.12 -17.28
C LYS A 310 -6.97 -13.91 -15.79
N SER A 311 -7.42 -14.85 -14.98
CA SER A 311 -7.31 -14.74 -13.53
C SER A 311 -5.84 -14.57 -13.07
N GLY A 312 -5.63 -13.62 -12.16
CA GLY A 312 -4.33 -13.33 -11.56
C GLY A 312 -3.46 -12.36 -12.34
N THR A 313 -3.90 -11.86 -13.50
CA THR A 313 -3.24 -10.75 -14.19
C THR A 313 -3.50 -9.44 -13.48
N PHE A 314 -2.68 -8.43 -13.75
CA PHE A 314 -2.90 -7.09 -13.23
C PHE A 314 -4.26 -6.53 -13.68
N ALA A 315 -4.61 -6.73 -14.94
CA ALA A 315 -5.88 -6.27 -15.51
C ALA A 315 -7.10 -6.91 -14.83
N ALA A 316 -7.08 -8.24 -14.59
CA ALA A 316 -8.13 -8.92 -13.85
C ALA A 316 -8.25 -8.41 -12.41
N ASN A 317 -7.13 -8.08 -11.78
CA ASN A 317 -7.12 -7.52 -10.42
C ASN A 317 -7.66 -6.09 -10.39
N CYS A 318 -7.38 -5.25 -11.40
CA CYS A 318 -7.99 -3.91 -11.52
C CYS A 318 -9.52 -4.00 -11.66
N LEU A 319 -10.03 -4.90 -12.50
CA LEU A 319 -11.47 -5.12 -12.65
C LEU A 319 -12.11 -5.59 -11.33
N ARG A 320 -11.47 -6.52 -10.62
CA ARG A 320 -11.92 -6.97 -9.29
C ARG A 320 -11.87 -5.86 -8.25
N ALA A 321 -10.85 -4.99 -8.29
CA ALA A 321 -10.75 -3.84 -7.38
C ALA A 321 -11.94 -2.88 -7.56
N ARG A 322 -12.37 -2.60 -8.80
CA ARG A 322 -13.57 -1.80 -9.08
C ARG A 322 -14.80 -2.45 -8.44
N ARG A 323 -15.00 -3.76 -8.63
CA ARG A 323 -16.15 -4.49 -8.05
C ARG A 323 -16.15 -4.48 -6.52
N MET A 324 -14.97 -4.60 -5.90
CA MET A 324 -14.84 -4.44 -4.44
C MET A 324 -15.17 -3.02 -3.99
N ALA A 325 -14.72 -2.01 -4.75
CA ALA A 325 -15.05 -0.61 -4.48
C ALA A 325 -16.58 -0.37 -4.54
N GLU A 326 -17.29 -0.95 -5.52
CA GLU A 326 -18.76 -0.92 -5.62
C GLU A 326 -19.45 -1.53 -4.38
N LYS A 327 -18.83 -2.55 -3.79
CA LYS A 327 -19.34 -3.21 -2.59
C LYS A 327 -18.85 -2.57 -1.27
N GLY A 328 -18.19 -1.41 -1.34
CA GLY A 328 -17.79 -0.64 -0.17
C GLY A 328 -16.53 -1.14 0.53
N VAL A 329 -15.67 -1.92 -0.13
CA VAL A 329 -14.33 -2.23 0.41
C VAL A 329 -13.53 -0.93 0.43
N ARG A 330 -13.03 -0.55 1.61
CA ARG A 330 -12.43 0.76 1.87
C ARG A 330 -11.04 0.92 1.28
N PHE A 331 -10.21 -0.11 1.39
CA PHE A 331 -8.85 -0.08 0.86
C PHE A 331 -8.54 -1.36 0.08
N VAL A 332 -8.22 -1.20 -1.22
CA VAL A 332 -7.82 -2.28 -2.11
C VAL A 332 -6.41 -1.99 -2.60
N GLN A 333 -5.46 -2.87 -2.30
CA GLN A 333 -4.07 -2.73 -2.72
C GLN A 333 -3.68 -3.82 -3.70
N LEU A 334 -3.22 -3.40 -4.88
CA LEU A 334 -2.71 -4.28 -5.91
C LEU A 334 -1.19 -4.16 -5.98
N PHE A 335 -0.49 -5.27 -5.81
CA PHE A 335 0.96 -5.32 -6.03
C PHE A 335 1.27 -5.93 -7.40
N HIS A 336 2.01 -5.19 -8.21
CA HIS A 336 2.54 -5.64 -9.49
C HIS A 336 4.06 -5.56 -9.49
N ARG A 337 4.73 -6.71 -9.67
CA ARG A 337 6.19 -6.85 -9.67
C ARG A 337 6.80 -6.55 -11.03
N GLY A 338 8.13 -6.49 -11.10
CA GLY A 338 8.88 -6.51 -12.34
C GLY A 338 9.43 -5.17 -12.79
N TRP A 339 9.41 -4.16 -11.92
CA TRP A 339 9.94 -2.83 -12.23
C TRP A 339 11.42 -2.65 -11.86
N ASP A 340 12.06 -3.67 -11.28
CA ASP A 340 13.48 -3.66 -10.93
C ASP A 340 14.37 -3.96 -12.16
N GLN A 341 14.72 -2.90 -12.89
CA GLN A 341 15.27 -3.01 -14.23
C GLN A 341 16.74 -2.54 -14.31
N HIS A 342 17.62 -3.31 -13.67
CA HIS A 342 19.08 -3.07 -13.63
C HIS A 342 19.83 -3.37 -14.93
N GLY A 343 19.16 -3.90 -15.92
CA GLY A 343 19.71 -4.20 -17.23
C GLY A 343 18.62 -4.52 -18.24
N ASN A 344 18.88 -4.22 -19.51
CA ASN A 344 17.89 -4.37 -20.58
C ASN A 344 16.56 -3.65 -20.27
N LEU A 345 16.67 -2.47 -19.63
CA LEU A 345 15.53 -1.67 -19.21
C LEU A 345 14.57 -1.38 -20.39
N PRO A 346 15.02 -0.98 -21.60
CA PRO A 346 14.10 -0.64 -22.69
C PRO A 346 13.14 -1.77 -23.04
N LYS A 347 13.59 -3.01 -23.07
CA LYS A 347 12.74 -4.17 -23.34
C LYS A 347 11.84 -4.50 -22.18
N LYS A 348 12.37 -4.46 -20.96
CA LYS A 348 11.64 -4.83 -19.74
C LYS A 348 10.55 -3.83 -19.39
N ILE A 349 10.83 -2.51 -19.47
CA ILE A 349 9.85 -1.47 -19.18
C ILE A 349 8.69 -1.49 -20.17
N ARG A 350 8.97 -1.67 -21.47
CA ARG A 350 7.95 -1.84 -22.51
C ARG A 350 7.02 -3.01 -22.19
N HIS A 351 7.59 -4.13 -21.72
CA HIS A 351 6.81 -5.30 -21.31
C HIS A 351 5.90 -4.98 -20.12
N GLN A 352 6.41 -4.30 -19.09
CA GLN A 352 5.61 -3.94 -17.92
C GLN A 352 4.51 -2.93 -18.25
N CYS A 353 4.81 -1.90 -19.04
CA CYS A 353 3.82 -0.93 -19.46
C CYS A 353 2.64 -1.59 -20.21
N LYS A 354 2.92 -2.55 -21.11
CA LYS A 354 1.86 -3.32 -21.78
C LYS A 354 0.92 -4.06 -20.83
N LYS A 355 1.42 -4.46 -19.65
CA LYS A 355 0.62 -5.18 -18.65
C LYS A 355 -0.27 -4.26 -17.82
N VAL A 356 0.19 -3.03 -17.57
CA VAL A 356 -0.46 -2.17 -16.58
C VAL A 356 -1.19 -0.96 -17.17
N ASP A 357 -0.76 -0.44 -18.31
CA ASP A 357 -1.23 0.84 -18.83
C ASP A 357 -2.73 0.85 -19.10
N GLN A 358 -3.22 -0.08 -19.94
CA GLN A 358 -4.63 -0.12 -20.30
C GLN A 358 -5.52 -0.37 -19.10
N ALA A 359 -5.13 -1.29 -18.22
CA ALA A 359 -5.93 -1.64 -17.07
C ALA A 359 -5.99 -0.52 -16.01
N SER A 360 -4.90 0.21 -15.83
CA SER A 360 -4.86 1.38 -14.92
C SER A 360 -5.78 2.50 -15.43
N ALA A 361 -5.67 2.84 -16.71
CA ALA A 361 -6.55 3.82 -17.34
C ALA A 361 -8.00 3.35 -17.41
N GLY A 362 -8.21 2.07 -17.69
CA GLY A 362 -9.53 1.43 -17.72
C GLY A 362 -10.25 1.52 -16.38
N LEU A 363 -9.51 1.31 -15.28
CA LEU A 363 -10.04 1.47 -13.92
C LEU A 363 -10.54 2.90 -13.66
N VAL A 364 -9.75 3.91 -14.00
CA VAL A 364 -10.14 5.33 -13.83
C VAL A 364 -11.36 5.66 -14.67
N LYS A 365 -11.37 5.26 -15.95
CA LYS A 365 -12.50 5.48 -16.86
C LYS A 365 -13.79 4.79 -16.38
N ASP A 366 -13.68 3.54 -15.89
CA ASP A 366 -14.84 2.77 -15.42
C ASP A 366 -15.42 3.41 -14.14
N LEU A 367 -14.56 3.79 -13.19
CA LEU A 367 -14.98 4.52 -11.99
C LEU A 367 -15.67 5.86 -12.36
N LYS A 368 -15.11 6.61 -13.32
CA LYS A 368 -15.71 7.87 -13.80
C LYS A 368 -17.06 7.64 -14.43
N ARG A 369 -17.21 6.68 -15.36
CA ARG A 369 -18.47 6.32 -16.01
C ARG A 369 -19.57 5.92 -15.02
N ARG A 370 -19.19 5.34 -13.88
CA ARG A 370 -20.11 4.92 -12.81
C ARG A 370 -20.39 6.01 -11.78
N GLY A 371 -19.82 7.21 -11.93
CA GLY A 371 -19.95 8.28 -10.95
C GLY A 371 -19.26 7.97 -9.62
N MET A 372 -18.27 7.08 -9.62
CA MET A 372 -17.58 6.63 -8.41
C MET A 372 -16.21 7.28 -8.23
N LEU A 373 -15.64 7.91 -9.27
CA LEU A 373 -14.29 8.44 -9.24
C LEU A 373 -14.13 9.54 -8.19
N ASP A 374 -15.12 10.41 -8.04
CA ASP A 374 -15.08 11.52 -7.07
C ASP A 374 -14.95 11.03 -5.62
N GLU A 375 -15.44 9.82 -5.33
CA GLU A 375 -15.41 9.20 -4.00
C GLU A 375 -14.37 8.07 -3.89
N THR A 376 -13.60 7.81 -4.96
CA THR A 376 -12.59 6.74 -5.01
C THR A 376 -11.25 7.32 -5.42
N LEU A 377 -10.30 7.31 -4.51
CA LEU A 377 -8.93 7.73 -4.80
C LEU A 377 -8.15 6.57 -5.41
N VAL A 378 -7.70 6.73 -6.64
CA VAL A 378 -6.79 5.80 -7.31
C VAL A 378 -5.37 6.34 -7.21
N VAL A 379 -4.43 5.53 -6.71
CA VAL A 379 -3.01 5.87 -6.57
C VAL A 379 -2.18 4.89 -7.39
N TRP A 380 -1.23 5.37 -8.17
CA TRP A 380 -0.30 4.56 -8.94
C TRP A 380 1.15 5.00 -8.67
N GLY A 381 2.03 4.07 -8.37
CA GLY A 381 3.44 4.34 -8.19
C GLY A 381 4.16 3.24 -7.45
N GLY A 382 5.46 3.40 -7.29
CA GLY A 382 6.34 2.46 -6.58
C GLY A 382 7.04 3.10 -5.39
N GLU A 383 8.06 2.42 -4.90
CA GLU A 383 8.77 2.77 -3.67
C GLU A 383 9.87 3.83 -3.84
N PHE A 384 10.43 3.97 -5.04
CA PHE A 384 11.43 4.98 -5.44
C PHE A 384 11.58 5.03 -6.97
N GLY A 385 12.46 5.90 -7.47
CA GLY A 385 12.76 6.07 -8.89
C GLY A 385 14.05 5.39 -9.34
N ARG A 386 14.57 5.85 -10.48
CA ARG A 386 15.77 5.33 -11.12
C ARG A 386 16.73 6.44 -11.49
N THR A 387 18.04 6.12 -11.53
CA THR A 387 19.09 7.07 -11.88
C THR A 387 19.06 7.47 -13.34
N ILE A 388 19.48 8.73 -13.64
CA ILE A 388 19.69 9.18 -15.03
C ILE A 388 20.87 8.46 -15.68
N TYR A 389 21.87 8.03 -14.91
CA TYR A 389 23.03 7.32 -15.43
C TYR A 389 22.76 5.83 -15.64
N SER A 390 23.50 5.25 -16.59
CA SER A 390 23.49 3.80 -16.83
C SER A 390 24.12 3.05 -15.66
N GLN A 391 23.40 2.06 -15.15
CA GLN A 391 24.03 1.03 -14.35
C GLN A 391 24.71 0.03 -15.28
N GLY A 392 26.00 -0.19 -15.08
CA GLY A 392 26.82 -0.99 -15.97
C GLY A 392 27.11 -0.31 -17.30
N LYS A 393 27.46 -1.11 -18.31
CA LYS A 393 27.84 -0.60 -19.64
C LYS A 393 26.64 -0.06 -20.41
N LEU A 394 26.73 1.18 -20.85
CA LEU A 394 25.79 1.76 -21.82
C LEU A 394 26.06 1.19 -23.22
N THR A 395 25.04 0.68 -23.88
CA THR A 395 25.09 0.24 -25.27
C THR A 395 23.99 0.92 -26.07
N LYS A 396 24.08 0.86 -27.41
CA LYS A 396 23.09 1.49 -28.31
C LYS A 396 21.65 1.07 -28.00
N ASP A 397 21.43 -0.20 -27.68
CA ASP A 397 20.09 -0.79 -27.58
C ASP A 397 19.71 -1.21 -26.14
N SER A 398 20.64 -1.07 -25.18
CA SER A 398 20.43 -1.57 -23.84
C SER A 398 21.22 -0.79 -22.79
N HIS A 399 20.53 -0.53 -21.69
CA HIS A 399 21.09 -0.01 -20.44
C HIS A 399 20.27 -0.53 -19.26
N GLY A 400 20.78 -0.33 -18.05
CA GLY A 400 20.05 -0.44 -16.81
C GLY A 400 20.07 0.89 -16.07
N ARG A 401 19.21 1.04 -15.07
CA ARG A 401 19.24 2.18 -14.14
C ARG A 401 19.29 1.68 -12.72
N ASP A 402 20.09 2.33 -11.89
CA ASP A 402 20.18 2.04 -10.47
C ASP A 402 19.01 2.66 -9.67
N HIS A 403 18.89 2.29 -8.42
CA HIS A 403 17.88 2.85 -7.50
C HIS A 403 18.13 4.33 -7.23
N HIS A 404 17.06 5.11 -7.19
CA HIS A 404 17.13 6.54 -6.92
C HIS A 404 15.99 7.00 -6.02
N GLY A 405 16.32 7.32 -4.76
CA GLY A 405 15.34 7.76 -3.77
C GLY A 405 15.08 9.26 -3.78
N ARG A 406 15.97 10.07 -4.38
CA ARG A 406 15.89 11.54 -4.30
C ARG A 406 14.74 12.14 -5.09
N CYS A 407 14.32 11.50 -6.17
CA CYS A 407 13.09 11.88 -6.86
C CYS A 407 12.50 10.68 -7.59
N PHE A 408 11.17 10.66 -7.66
CA PHE A 408 10.41 9.72 -8.47
C PHE A 408 9.00 10.27 -8.73
N SER A 409 8.29 9.62 -9.65
CA SER A 409 6.95 10.06 -10.04
C SER A 409 5.90 9.06 -9.60
N MET A 410 4.78 9.62 -9.15
CA MET A 410 3.53 8.90 -8.90
C MET A 410 2.38 9.67 -9.55
N TRP A 411 1.25 9.00 -9.77
CA TRP A 411 0.03 9.70 -10.12
C TRP A 411 -1.16 9.29 -9.26
N MET A 412 -2.11 10.20 -9.14
CA MET A 412 -3.37 10.03 -8.41
C MET A 412 -4.54 10.50 -9.26
N ALA A 413 -5.72 9.89 -9.06
CA ALA A 413 -6.96 10.30 -9.71
C ALA A 413 -8.16 10.14 -8.79
N GLY A 414 -9.11 11.07 -8.86
CA GLY A 414 -10.34 11.02 -8.08
C GLY A 414 -10.18 11.27 -6.59
N GLY A 415 -11.20 10.96 -5.79
CA GLY A 415 -11.16 11.09 -4.34
C GLY A 415 -10.83 12.48 -3.81
N GLY A 416 -11.21 13.54 -4.54
CA GLY A 416 -10.92 14.92 -4.18
C GLY A 416 -9.50 15.40 -4.52
N ILE A 417 -8.76 14.66 -5.34
CA ILE A 417 -7.49 15.11 -5.92
C ILE A 417 -7.79 16.00 -7.14
N LYS A 418 -7.04 17.07 -7.34
CA LYS A 418 -7.16 17.97 -8.49
C LYS A 418 -6.98 17.20 -9.79
N PRO A 419 -7.91 17.23 -10.74
CA PRO A 419 -7.71 16.62 -12.04
C PRO A 419 -6.81 17.48 -12.94
N GLY A 420 -6.09 16.84 -13.88
CA GLY A 420 -5.25 17.52 -14.85
C GLY A 420 -4.17 18.39 -14.21
N PHE A 421 -3.48 17.92 -13.18
CA PHE A 421 -2.53 18.74 -12.42
C PHE A 421 -1.13 18.09 -12.35
N ASP A 422 -0.11 18.89 -12.57
CA ASP A 422 1.30 18.51 -12.39
C ASP A 422 1.86 19.17 -11.13
N TYR A 423 2.47 18.38 -10.24
CA TYR A 423 3.04 18.84 -8.98
C TYR A 423 4.51 18.48 -8.84
N GLY A 424 5.28 19.47 -8.44
CA GLY A 424 6.70 19.37 -8.23
C GLY A 424 7.53 19.34 -9.52
N ARG A 425 8.80 19.69 -9.40
CA ARG A 425 9.73 19.72 -10.52
C ARG A 425 11.10 19.24 -10.10
N THR A 426 11.74 18.49 -10.99
CA THR A 426 13.12 18.05 -10.88
C THR A 426 14.02 18.87 -11.80
N ASP A 427 15.34 18.76 -11.60
CA ASP A 427 16.36 19.40 -12.45
C ASP A 427 16.35 18.81 -13.88
N ASP A 428 17.21 19.34 -14.76
CA ASP A 428 17.30 18.94 -16.17
C ASP A 428 17.80 17.48 -16.33
N TYR A 429 18.33 16.89 -15.28
CA TYR A 429 18.73 15.50 -15.22
C TYR A 429 17.65 14.57 -14.65
N ALA A 430 16.50 15.12 -14.22
CA ALA A 430 15.51 14.37 -13.43
C ALA A 430 16.16 13.61 -12.25
N TYR A 431 17.09 14.26 -11.57
CA TYR A 431 17.94 13.66 -10.54
C TYR A 431 17.77 14.28 -9.16
N ASN A 432 17.56 15.59 -9.09
CA ASN A 432 17.26 16.30 -7.85
C ASN A 432 15.94 17.05 -7.96
N ILE A 433 15.21 17.16 -6.85
CA ILE A 433 14.02 18.00 -6.79
C ILE A 433 14.44 19.46 -6.67
N VAL A 434 13.85 20.32 -7.50
CA VAL A 434 14.07 21.77 -7.49
C VAL A 434 12.86 22.55 -7.00
N GLU A 435 11.66 21.97 -7.07
CA GLU A 435 10.43 22.62 -6.59
C GLU A 435 9.47 21.59 -5.93
N ASN A 436 8.83 22.06 -4.87
CA ASN A 436 7.71 21.39 -4.22
C ASN A 436 7.97 19.90 -3.88
N PRO A 437 8.95 19.59 -3.03
CA PRO A 437 9.23 18.22 -2.64
C PRO A 437 8.03 17.61 -1.88
N MET A 438 7.79 16.31 -2.12
CA MET A 438 6.79 15.50 -1.42
C MET A 438 7.40 14.20 -0.92
N HIS A 439 7.54 14.09 0.38
CA HIS A 439 8.05 12.88 1.01
C HIS A 439 6.99 11.78 1.05
N ILE A 440 7.39 10.50 1.09
CA ILE A 440 6.43 9.38 1.21
C ILE A 440 5.58 9.46 2.49
N ARG A 441 6.05 10.11 3.56
CA ARG A 441 5.24 10.39 4.76
C ARG A 441 4.13 11.40 4.46
N ASP A 442 4.40 12.39 3.60
CA ASP A 442 3.39 13.38 3.15
C ASP A 442 2.32 12.71 2.28
N LEU A 443 2.73 11.72 1.45
CA LEU A 443 1.77 10.88 0.73
C LEU A 443 0.83 10.19 1.71
N ASN A 444 1.36 9.48 2.72
CA ASN A 444 0.55 8.79 3.71
C ASN A 444 -0.37 9.75 4.49
N ALA A 445 0.12 10.93 4.88
CA ALA A 445 -0.69 11.96 5.53
C ALA A 445 -1.82 12.46 4.63
N THR A 446 -1.52 12.66 3.33
CA THR A 446 -2.50 13.12 2.33
C THR A 446 -3.57 12.06 2.04
N LEU A 447 -3.18 10.79 1.92
CA LEU A 447 -4.12 9.67 1.74
C LEU A 447 -5.08 9.53 2.94
N LEU A 448 -4.55 9.63 4.16
CA LEU A 448 -5.38 9.64 5.37
C LEU A 448 -6.33 10.84 5.39
N HIS A 449 -5.85 12.03 5.07
CA HIS A 449 -6.66 13.24 5.02
C HIS A 449 -7.79 13.13 3.99
N SER A 450 -7.50 12.63 2.79
CA SER A 450 -8.49 12.48 1.71
C SER A 450 -9.69 11.61 2.12
N ILE A 451 -9.45 10.62 2.99
CA ILE A 451 -10.50 9.73 3.52
C ILE A 451 -11.07 10.21 4.87
N GLY A 452 -10.78 11.46 5.28
CA GLY A 452 -11.34 12.09 6.46
C GLY A 452 -10.58 11.84 7.77
N VAL A 453 -9.36 11.30 7.71
CA VAL A 453 -8.57 10.96 8.90
C VAL A 453 -7.46 11.99 9.17
N ASN A 454 -7.41 12.51 10.37
CA ASN A 454 -6.29 13.30 10.81
C ASN A 454 -5.13 12.38 11.23
N HIS A 455 -4.06 12.36 10.44
CA HIS A 455 -2.90 11.49 10.64
C HIS A 455 -2.15 11.71 11.96
N ASN A 456 -2.32 12.88 12.61
CA ASN A 456 -1.72 13.17 13.89
C ASN A 456 -2.56 12.69 15.08
N LEU A 457 -3.87 12.50 14.88
CA LEU A 457 -4.80 12.07 15.91
C LEU A 457 -5.10 10.57 15.85
N LEU A 458 -4.88 9.93 14.70
CA LEU A 458 -4.99 8.48 14.58
C LEU A 458 -3.73 7.83 15.16
N THR A 459 -3.79 7.52 16.46
CA THR A 459 -2.69 6.92 17.21
C THR A 459 -3.10 5.60 17.86
N PHE A 460 -2.11 4.80 18.20
CA PHE A 460 -2.26 3.58 18.98
C PHE A 460 -1.15 3.51 20.03
N LYS A 461 -1.52 3.32 21.29
CA LYS A 461 -0.54 3.21 22.37
C LYS A 461 0.11 1.84 22.38
N TYR A 462 1.39 1.78 22.05
CA TYR A 462 2.17 0.56 22.03
C TYR A 462 3.48 0.72 22.79
N GLN A 463 3.76 -0.16 23.74
CA GLN A 463 4.95 -0.11 24.61
C GLN A 463 5.16 1.27 25.28
N GLY A 464 4.08 1.89 25.72
CA GLY A 464 4.10 3.18 26.39
C GLY A 464 4.17 4.42 25.49
N LEU A 465 4.30 4.25 24.17
CA LEU A 465 4.40 5.34 23.20
C LEU A 465 3.16 5.40 22.31
N GLU A 466 2.73 6.63 22.00
CA GLU A 466 1.71 6.88 20.98
C GLU A 466 2.33 6.70 19.59
N GLN A 467 1.93 5.64 18.90
CA GLN A 467 2.38 5.32 17.55
C GLN A 467 1.41 5.85 16.51
N LYS A 468 1.90 6.31 15.37
CA LYS A 468 1.11 6.74 14.21
C LYS A 468 1.79 6.32 12.89
N LEU A 469 1.02 6.21 11.81
CA LEU A 469 1.55 5.81 10.50
C LEU A 469 2.68 6.74 10.01
N THR A 470 2.52 8.05 10.20
CA THR A 470 3.47 9.06 9.72
C THR A 470 4.73 9.20 10.59
N GLY A 471 4.83 8.41 11.67
CA GLY A 471 6.00 8.39 12.54
C GLY A 471 6.14 9.65 13.39
N VAL A 472 7.35 9.85 13.93
CA VAL A 472 7.69 11.00 14.80
C VAL A 472 8.28 12.17 13.99
N GLU A 473 8.84 11.89 12.82
CA GLU A 473 9.32 12.91 11.91
C GLU A 473 8.13 13.62 11.27
N GLY A 474 8.24 14.92 11.03
CA GLY A 474 7.14 15.71 10.50
C GLY A 474 6.61 15.16 9.16
N ALA A 475 5.29 15.13 9.03
CA ALA A 475 4.59 14.87 7.77
C ALA A 475 3.51 15.94 7.59
N ARG A 476 3.31 16.38 6.34
CA ARG A 476 2.29 17.37 6.00
C ARG A 476 1.26 16.81 5.03
N VAL A 477 0.04 17.27 5.18
CA VAL A 477 -0.99 17.04 4.15
C VAL A 477 -0.71 17.98 2.99
N MET A 478 -0.68 17.42 1.78
CA MET A 478 -0.44 18.18 0.55
C MET A 478 -1.73 18.82 0.06
N HIS A 479 -2.14 19.90 0.73
CA HIS A 479 -3.37 20.62 0.37
C HIS A 479 -3.37 21.16 -1.06
N GLU A 480 -2.18 21.39 -1.62
CA GLU A 480 -1.99 21.84 -3.00
C GLU A 480 -2.49 20.81 -4.03
N LEU A 481 -2.56 19.53 -3.66
CA LEU A 481 -3.06 18.45 -4.50
C LEU A 481 -4.58 18.27 -4.39
N LEU A 482 -5.24 18.86 -3.38
CA LEU A 482 -6.65 18.67 -3.09
C LEU A 482 -7.51 19.69 -3.84
N ALA A 483 -8.68 19.23 -4.36
CA ALA A 483 -9.67 20.05 -5.06
C ALA A 483 -10.62 20.79 -4.09
#